data_af8dbd034e71e20d6775b2281b83a7bb
#
_entry.id   af8dbd034e71e20d6775b2281b83a7bb
#
_cell.length_a   1.000
_cell.length_b   1.000
_cell.length_c   1.000
_cell.angle_alpha   90.00
_cell.angle_beta   90.00
_cell.angle_gamma   90.00
#
_symmetry.space_group_name_H-M   'P 1'
#
loop_
_entity.id
_entity.type
_entity.pdbx_description
1 polymer ?
#
loop_
_entity_poly.entity_id
_entity_poly.type
_entity_poly.pdbx_seq_one_letter_code
_entity_poly.pdbx_strand_id
1 'polypeptide(L)'
;MEPYALGTLGYTLDPGIPGDKLEAIREAMDFAISHTNTLGAFSGNVYVTYGAGTPTADASYRGQIRFGGSIGRRVALHELAHWFGSGTTDEWDRLVRDGRFIGTRTVTRITAFDGPSAYLNAGGYHFWPYGLNYDNEFSDTQRNTQLVSTQVADMGLGQDVTAAIAGTRRFQNRSSRHVLQSVVSAGYPSEAASVTGGTQEWRVTFADGFITLANGADGRMIKATASGDNAAAMMATADGSTAQQWEMMPTGDGWFLLRNRATRNCLDNIGDLAAGAPVRLWGCGWHPNQQWRLIR
;
A
#
# COMPACT_ATOMS: atom_id res chain seq x y z
N MET A 1 -3.62 -22.64 -3.30
CA MET A 1 -3.18 -21.42 -2.58
C MET A 1 -4.19 -20.32 -2.87
N GLU A 2 -4.89 -19.87 -1.87
CA GLU A 2 -5.88 -18.83 -2.03
C GLU A 2 -5.26 -17.47 -1.71
N PRO A 3 -5.37 -16.48 -2.61
CA PRO A 3 -4.99 -15.11 -2.32
C PRO A 3 -5.95 -14.52 -1.28
N TYR A 4 -5.45 -13.58 -0.47
CA TYR A 4 -6.31 -12.82 0.42
C TYR A 4 -5.86 -11.37 0.52
N ALA A 5 -6.82 -10.46 0.74
CA ALA A 5 -6.57 -9.08 1.08
C ALA A 5 -6.59 -8.89 2.61
N LEU A 6 -5.93 -7.85 3.10
CA LEU A 6 -5.96 -7.49 4.52
C LEU A 6 -7.29 -6.87 4.92
N GLY A 7 -7.88 -6.06 4.03
CA GLY A 7 -9.15 -5.37 4.25
C GLY A 7 -10.35 -6.02 3.57
N THR A 8 -11.52 -5.55 3.96
CA THR A 8 -12.84 -5.97 3.44
C THR A 8 -13.67 -4.76 3.00
N LEU A 9 -13.02 -3.62 2.71
CA LEU A 9 -13.71 -2.46 2.15
C LEU A 9 -14.35 -2.85 0.82
N GLY A 10 -15.58 -2.44 0.60
CA GLY A 10 -16.32 -2.66 -0.63
C GLY A 10 -17.02 -1.39 -1.10
N TYR A 11 -17.74 -1.48 -2.22
CA TYR A 11 -18.56 -0.38 -2.70
C TYR A 11 -19.85 -0.88 -3.40
N THR A 12 -20.80 0.00 -3.51
CA THR A 12 -22.07 -0.21 -4.23
C THR A 12 -22.28 0.94 -5.19
N LEU A 13 -22.52 0.62 -6.46
CA LEU A 13 -22.85 1.62 -7.48
C LEU A 13 -24.35 1.95 -7.45
N ASP A 14 -24.66 3.24 -7.51
CA ASP A 14 -26.03 3.71 -7.71
C ASP A 14 -26.55 3.23 -9.09
N PRO A 15 -27.76 2.66 -9.16
CA PRO A 15 -28.33 2.20 -10.42
C PRO A 15 -28.64 3.33 -11.42
N GLY A 16 -28.66 4.58 -10.96
CA GLY A 16 -28.87 5.78 -11.79
C GLY A 16 -27.60 6.30 -12.46
N ILE A 17 -26.44 5.67 -12.28
CA ILE A 17 -25.22 6.08 -12.99
C ILE A 17 -25.40 5.89 -14.49
N PRO A 18 -25.15 6.92 -15.35
CA PRO A 18 -25.26 6.79 -16.80
C PRO A 18 -24.33 5.71 -17.34
N GLY A 19 -24.84 4.91 -18.31
CA GLY A 19 -24.11 3.75 -18.84
C GLY A 19 -22.75 4.10 -19.46
N ASP A 20 -22.61 5.29 -20.04
CA ASP A 20 -21.34 5.78 -20.60
C ASP A 20 -20.29 6.17 -19.52
N LYS A 21 -20.69 6.30 -18.26
CA LYS A 21 -19.82 6.59 -17.11
C LYS A 21 -19.53 5.36 -16.26
N LEU A 22 -20.40 4.37 -16.32
CA LEU A 22 -20.44 3.23 -15.41
C LEU A 22 -19.12 2.45 -15.38
N GLU A 23 -18.57 2.14 -16.55
CA GLU A 23 -17.34 1.34 -16.65
C GLU A 23 -16.11 2.09 -16.12
N ALA A 24 -15.98 3.38 -16.45
CA ALA A 24 -14.89 4.20 -15.95
C ALA A 24 -14.95 4.36 -14.41
N ILE A 25 -16.14 4.53 -13.85
CA ILE A 25 -16.33 4.61 -12.40
C ILE A 25 -16.01 3.27 -11.73
N ARG A 26 -16.46 2.15 -12.33
CA ARG A 26 -16.16 0.80 -11.83
C ARG A 26 -14.65 0.56 -11.80
N GLU A 27 -13.96 0.82 -12.90
CA GLU A 27 -12.50 0.64 -13.00
C GLU A 27 -11.73 1.49 -11.95
N ALA A 28 -12.16 2.74 -11.76
CA ALA A 28 -11.56 3.62 -10.76
C ALA A 28 -11.77 3.11 -9.33
N MET A 29 -12.99 2.65 -9.02
CA MET A 29 -13.34 2.13 -7.69
C MET A 29 -12.71 0.75 -7.42
N ASP A 30 -12.71 -0.16 -8.41
CA ASP A 30 -12.06 -1.47 -8.28
C ASP A 30 -10.58 -1.31 -7.94
N PHE A 31 -9.89 -0.41 -8.63
CA PHE A 31 -8.51 -0.06 -8.32
C PHE A 31 -8.37 0.49 -6.89
N ALA A 32 -9.15 1.50 -6.53
CA ALA A 32 -9.00 2.18 -5.25
C ALA A 32 -9.32 1.26 -4.06
N ILE A 33 -10.36 0.44 -4.17
CA ILE A 33 -10.76 -0.54 -3.15
C ILE A 33 -9.71 -1.64 -3.02
N SER A 34 -9.25 -2.23 -4.12
CA SER A 34 -8.20 -3.26 -4.09
C SER A 34 -6.89 -2.72 -3.53
N HIS A 35 -6.48 -1.53 -3.97
CA HIS A 35 -5.30 -0.83 -3.45
C HIS A 35 -5.37 -0.65 -1.92
N THR A 36 -6.48 -0.14 -1.43
CA THR A 36 -6.71 0.14 -0.01
C THR A 36 -6.72 -1.15 0.82
N ASN A 37 -7.44 -2.19 0.37
CA ASN A 37 -7.51 -3.49 1.03
C ASN A 37 -6.17 -4.25 1.05
N THR A 38 -5.28 -3.97 0.11
CA THR A 38 -3.93 -4.54 0.09
C THR A 38 -3.04 -3.96 1.18
N LEU A 39 -3.27 -2.71 1.60
CA LEU A 39 -2.42 -1.98 2.55
C LEU A 39 -2.87 -2.08 4.00
N GLY A 40 -4.10 -2.47 4.28
CA GLY A 40 -4.58 -2.52 5.65
C GLY A 40 -5.94 -3.17 5.81
N ALA A 41 -6.35 -3.38 7.06
CA ALA A 41 -7.64 -3.97 7.41
C ALA A 41 -8.79 -2.94 7.31
N PHE A 42 -8.82 -2.19 6.23
CA PHE A 42 -9.92 -1.25 5.95
C PHE A 42 -11.24 -1.99 5.77
N SER A 43 -12.33 -1.39 6.22
CA SER A 43 -13.68 -2.00 6.14
C SER A 43 -14.76 -0.95 5.92
N GLY A 44 -15.90 -1.41 5.47
CA GLY A 44 -17.08 -0.61 5.16
C GLY A 44 -17.57 -0.83 3.73
N ASN A 45 -18.61 -0.10 3.35
CA ASN A 45 -19.16 -0.13 2.01
C ASN A 45 -19.42 1.30 1.54
N VAL A 46 -18.74 1.72 0.46
CA VAL A 46 -18.85 3.05 -0.11
C VAL A 46 -20.03 3.09 -1.07
N TYR A 47 -20.97 4.00 -0.89
CA TYR A 47 -22.01 4.25 -1.88
C TYR A 47 -21.49 5.21 -2.93
N VAL A 48 -21.57 4.84 -4.20
CA VAL A 48 -20.96 5.58 -5.31
C VAL A 48 -22.04 6.07 -6.27
N THR A 49 -22.01 7.37 -6.54
CA THR A 49 -22.98 8.03 -7.43
C THR A 49 -22.28 8.83 -8.53
N TYR A 50 -23.05 9.37 -9.45
CA TYR A 50 -22.60 10.32 -10.48
C TYR A 50 -23.48 11.55 -10.49
N GLY A 51 -22.87 12.73 -10.62
CA GLY A 51 -23.56 14.01 -10.76
C GLY A 51 -22.96 14.85 -11.88
N ALA A 52 -23.70 15.06 -12.97
CA ALA A 52 -23.23 15.86 -14.12
C ALA A 52 -22.85 17.30 -13.74
N GLY A 53 -23.41 17.85 -12.66
CA GLY A 53 -23.08 19.17 -12.15
C GLY A 53 -21.91 19.21 -11.17
N THR A 54 -21.32 18.07 -10.80
CA THR A 54 -20.13 18.01 -9.94
C THR A 54 -18.88 18.32 -10.78
N PRO A 55 -18.10 19.38 -10.48
CA PRO A 55 -16.98 19.80 -11.34
C PRO A 55 -15.88 18.74 -11.49
N THR A 56 -15.55 18.04 -10.42
CA THR A 56 -14.56 16.94 -10.39
C THR A 56 -15.20 15.69 -9.83
N ALA A 57 -15.04 15.47 -8.55
CA ALA A 57 -15.74 14.53 -7.71
C ALA A 57 -15.83 15.11 -6.31
N ASP A 58 -16.64 14.53 -5.45
CA ASP A 58 -16.71 14.87 -4.02
C ASP A 58 -17.07 13.65 -3.17
N ALA A 59 -16.76 13.73 -1.88
CA ALA A 59 -17.17 12.74 -0.92
C ALA A 59 -17.51 13.37 0.43
N SER A 60 -18.30 12.65 1.23
CA SER A 60 -18.58 12.99 2.62
C SER A 60 -18.22 11.84 3.55
N TYR A 61 -17.87 12.18 4.80
CA TYR A 61 -17.48 11.17 5.80
C TYR A 61 -18.55 10.08 5.94
N ARG A 62 -18.15 8.84 5.64
CA ARG A 62 -19.01 7.63 5.68
C ARG A 62 -20.32 7.73 4.88
N GLY A 63 -20.43 8.75 4.02
CA GLY A 63 -21.56 8.95 3.12
C GLY A 63 -21.32 8.35 1.75
N GLN A 64 -21.39 9.18 0.73
CA GLN A 64 -21.18 8.77 -0.66
C GLN A 64 -19.88 9.33 -1.23
N ILE A 65 -19.38 8.68 -2.29
CA ILE A 65 -18.49 9.29 -3.29
C ILE A 65 -19.33 9.60 -4.52
N ARG A 66 -19.28 10.84 -4.98
CA ARG A 66 -19.99 11.29 -6.17
C ARG A 66 -18.99 11.74 -7.24
N PHE A 67 -18.88 10.96 -8.31
CA PHE A 67 -18.10 11.36 -9.48
C PHE A 67 -18.85 12.38 -10.33
N GLY A 68 -18.09 13.19 -11.07
CA GLY A 68 -18.59 14.21 -11.96
C GLY A 68 -17.70 14.40 -13.18
N GLY A 69 -17.12 15.59 -13.33
CA GLY A 69 -16.24 15.95 -14.45
C GLY A 69 -14.90 15.20 -14.47
N SER A 70 -14.50 14.58 -13.37
CA SER A 70 -13.27 13.79 -13.30
C SER A 70 -13.57 12.38 -12.79
N ILE A 71 -13.16 11.35 -13.55
CA ILE A 71 -13.29 9.94 -13.20
C ILE A 71 -11.93 9.28 -13.41
N GLY A 72 -11.40 8.59 -12.40
CA GLY A 72 -10.12 7.89 -12.52
C GLY A 72 -9.58 7.41 -11.18
N ARG A 73 -8.53 6.58 -11.25
CA ARG A 73 -7.92 5.91 -10.09
C ARG A 73 -7.44 6.89 -9.02
N ARG A 74 -6.79 7.97 -9.44
CA ARG A 74 -6.33 9.03 -8.54
C ARG A 74 -7.50 9.69 -7.81
N VAL A 75 -8.52 10.06 -8.57
CA VAL A 75 -9.73 10.71 -8.02
C VAL A 75 -10.41 9.78 -7.02
N ALA A 76 -10.58 8.49 -7.35
CA ALA A 76 -11.19 7.53 -6.44
C ALA A 76 -10.43 7.37 -5.11
N LEU A 77 -9.09 7.33 -5.14
CA LEU A 77 -8.27 7.29 -3.91
C LEU A 77 -8.37 8.60 -3.12
N HIS A 78 -8.39 9.75 -3.80
CA HIS A 78 -8.56 11.06 -3.18
C HIS A 78 -9.92 11.16 -2.46
N GLU A 79 -11.00 10.77 -3.13
CA GLU A 79 -12.33 10.79 -2.54
C GLU A 79 -12.50 9.77 -1.41
N LEU A 80 -11.78 8.63 -1.47
CA LEU A 80 -11.74 7.71 -0.34
C LEU A 80 -11.11 8.35 0.91
N ALA A 81 -10.11 9.23 0.78
CA ALA A 81 -9.58 9.96 1.92
C ALA A 81 -10.66 10.82 2.59
N HIS A 82 -11.47 11.52 1.81
CA HIS A 82 -12.61 12.27 2.31
C HIS A 82 -13.68 11.37 2.92
N TRP A 83 -13.96 10.22 2.30
CA TRP A 83 -14.91 9.25 2.84
C TRP A 83 -14.46 8.67 4.19
N PHE A 84 -13.15 8.56 4.43
CA PHE A 84 -12.58 8.19 5.72
C PHE A 84 -12.51 9.34 6.72
N GLY A 85 -12.78 10.58 6.33
CA GLY A 85 -12.87 11.74 7.23
C GLY A 85 -11.81 12.81 7.03
N SER A 86 -10.81 12.60 6.18
CA SER A 86 -9.81 13.62 5.88
C SER A 86 -10.49 14.83 5.21
N GLY A 87 -10.41 16.00 5.84
CA GLY A 87 -11.00 17.24 5.34
C GLY A 87 -12.54 17.33 5.45
N THR A 88 -13.24 16.34 5.99
CA THR A 88 -14.71 16.29 5.98
C THR A 88 -15.34 16.14 7.35
N THR A 89 -14.57 16.33 8.42
CA THR A 89 -15.04 16.17 9.81
C THR A 89 -14.52 17.29 10.71
N ASP A 90 -15.26 17.59 11.76
CA ASP A 90 -14.82 18.53 12.81
C ASP A 90 -13.54 18.04 13.52
N GLU A 91 -13.33 16.73 13.59
CA GLU A 91 -12.14 16.11 14.16
C GLU A 91 -10.90 16.47 13.33
N TRP A 92 -11.04 16.53 12.02
CA TRP A 92 -9.99 17.02 11.11
C TRP A 92 -9.63 18.47 11.42
N ASP A 93 -10.63 19.35 11.48
CA ASP A 93 -10.42 20.79 11.70
C ASP A 93 -9.73 21.07 13.06
N ARG A 94 -10.00 20.24 14.08
CA ARG A 94 -9.33 20.34 15.38
C ARG A 94 -7.85 19.97 15.31
N LEU A 95 -7.43 19.18 14.33
CA LEU A 95 -6.05 18.74 14.15
C LEU A 95 -5.30 19.54 13.08
N VAL A 96 -5.93 20.52 12.45
CA VAL A 96 -5.25 21.45 11.54
C VAL A 96 -4.87 22.72 12.31
N ARG A 97 -3.57 23.03 12.34
CA ARG A 97 -3.00 24.22 13.00
C ARG A 97 -1.95 24.85 12.10
N ASP A 98 -2.06 26.13 11.86
CA ASP A 98 -1.10 26.91 11.04
C ASP A 98 -0.81 26.25 9.68
N GLY A 99 -1.85 25.74 9.02
CA GLY A 99 -1.75 25.07 7.72
C GLY A 99 -1.12 23.67 7.76
N ARG A 100 -1.05 23.02 8.93
CA ARG A 100 -0.48 21.68 9.10
C ARG A 100 -1.41 20.75 9.87
N PHE A 101 -1.41 19.49 9.50
CA PHE A 101 -2.05 18.44 10.29
C PHE A 101 -1.09 18.00 11.40
N ILE A 102 -1.53 18.11 12.65
CA ILE A 102 -0.67 17.92 13.83
C ILE A 102 -0.89 16.60 14.57
N GLY A 103 -1.70 15.70 14.05
CA GLY A 103 -1.93 14.38 14.65
C GLY A 103 -0.63 13.59 14.78
N THR A 104 -0.36 13.04 15.96
CA THR A 104 0.95 12.47 16.31
C THR A 104 1.33 11.28 15.42
N ARG A 105 0.39 10.38 15.13
CA ARG A 105 0.64 9.21 14.29
C ARG A 105 0.95 9.62 12.86
N THR A 106 0.21 10.59 12.35
CA THR A 106 0.40 11.14 11.01
C THR A 106 1.75 11.85 10.90
N VAL A 107 2.13 12.64 11.89
CA VAL A 107 3.45 13.30 11.94
C VAL A 107 4.57 12.25 11.97
N THR A 108 4.46 11.22 12.79
CA THR A 108 5.44 10.11 12.82
C THR A 108 5.54 9.43 11.44
N ARG A 109 4.41 9.16 10.79
CA ARG A 109 4.37 8.51 9.48
C ARG A 109 5.02 9.35 8.38
N ILE A 110 4.69 10.64 8.29
CA ILE A 110 5.27 11.51 7.26
C ILE A 110 6.79 11.71 7.48
N THR A 111 7.23 11.82 8.73
CA THR A 111 8.67 11.91 9.03
C THR A 111 9.42 10.61 8.74
N ALA A 112 8.77 9.46 8.86
CA ALA A 112 9.36 8.18 8.44
C ALA A 112 9.52 8.09 6.90
N PHE A 113 8.63 8.70 6.14
CA PHE A 113 8.70 8.74 4.68
C PHE A 113 9.76 9.71 4.15
N ASP A 114 9.77 10.94 4.66
CA ASP A 114 10.44 12.08 4.03
C ASP A 114 11.52 12.72 4.91
N GLY A 115 11.76 12.15 6.08
CA GLY A 115 12.80 12.61 6.99
C GLY A 115 12.27 13.47 8.15
N PRO A 116 13.13 13.75 9.14
CA PRO A 116 12.71 14.32 10.43
C PRO A 116 12.16 15.75 10.38
N SER A 117 12.40 16.48 9.29
CA SER A 117 11.85 17.83 9.08
C SER A 117 10.54 17.84 8.28
N ALA A 118 10.06 16.67 7.84
CA ALA A 118 8.84 16.56 7.05
C ALA A 118 7.60 16.86 7.90
N TYR A 119 6.60 17.44 7.25
CA TYR A 119 5.29 17.68 7.84
C TYR A 119 4.20 17.54 6.77
N LEU A 120 3.00 17.27 7.22
CA LEU A 120 1.83 17.21 6.35
C LEU A 120 1.13 18.58 6.39
N ASN A 121 1.13 19.28 5.26
CA ASN A 121 0.29 20.47 5.12
C ASN A 121 -1.17 20.07 5.07
N ALA A 122 -2.03 20.91 5.60
CA ALA A 122 -3.47 20.72 5.55
C ALA A 122 -4.18 22.08 5.49
N GLY A 123 -5.19 22.20 4.64
CA GLY A 123 -5.95 23.41 4.49
C GLY A 123 -7.21 23.21 3.64
N GLY A 124 -8.27 23.88 4.00
CA GLY A 124 -9.58 23.60 3.45
C GLY A 124 -9.95 22.14 3.71
N TYR A 125 -10.25 21.42 2.66
CA TYR A 125 -10.60 19.99 2.74
C TYR A 125 -9.44 19.06 2.38
N HIS A 126 -8.22 19.56 2.13
CA HIS A 126 -7.14 18.82 1.50
C HIS A 126 -5.88 18.77 2.35
N PHE A 127 -4.99 17.83 2.04
CA PHE A 127 -3.65 17.74 2.58
C PHE A 127 -2.60 17.50 1.48
N TRP A 128 -1.35 17.82 1.76
CA TRP A 128 -0.20 17.59 0.88
C TRP A 128 1.12 17.54 1.67
N PRO A 129 2.14 16.76 1.21
CA PRO A 129 2.15 15.89 0.03
C PRO A 129 1.22 14.68 0.19
N TYR A 130 1.12 13.86 -0.85
CA TYR A 130 0.37 12.60 -0.90
C TYR A 130 -1.18 12.73 -0.81
N GLY A 131 -1.73 13.91 -0.91
CA GLY A 131 -3.19 14.14 -0.92
C GLY A 131 -3.86 13.69 -2.21
N LEU A 132 -3.08 13.42 -3.26
CA LEU A 132 -3.56 13.07 -4.60
C LEU A 132 -4.47 14.13 -5.21
N ASN A 133 -4.19 15.40 -4.90
CA ASN A 133 -4.98 16.55 -5.35
C ASN A 133 -4.86 16.77 -6.87
N TYR A 134 -3.68 16.44 -7.44
CA TYR A 134 -3.35 16.65 -8.85
C TYR A 134 -2.79 15.36 -9.47
N ASP A 135 -2.88 15.24 -10.80
CA ASP A 135 -2.47 14.03 -11.53
C ASP A 135 -0.96 13.71 -11.39
N ASN A 136 -0.13 14.72 -11.23
CA ASN A 136 1.31 14.55 -11.00
C ASN A 136 1.65 13.98 -9.60
N GLU A 137 0.67 13.87 -8.69
CA GLU A 137 0.85 13.22 -7.39
C GLU A 137 0.60 11.70 -7.42
N PHE A 138 0.18 11.16 -8.56
CA PHE A 138 -0.15 9.73 -8.71
C PHE A 138 1.09 8.83 -8.84
N SER A 139 2.04 8.93 -7.92
CA SER A 139 3.27 8.14 -7.92
C SER A 139 3.48 7.27 -6.67
N ASP A 140 3.19 7.80 -5.50
CA ASP A 140 3.35 7.13 -4.20
C ASP A 140 1.99 6.97 -3.49
N THR A 141 1.03 6.40 -4.21
CA THR A 141 -0.38 6.25 -3.77
C THR A 141 -0.53 5.44 -2.47
N GLN A 142 0.40 4.51 -2.20
CA GLN A 142 0.43 3.77 -0.94
C GLN A 142 0.65 4.68 0.26
N ARG A 143 1.37 5.80 0.09
CA ARG A 143 1.59 6.77 1.17
C ARG A 143 0.35 7.58 1.49
N ASN A 144 -0.46 7.89 0.47
CA ASN A 144 -1.79 8.46 0.70
C ASN A 144 -2.61 7.58 1.63
N THR A 145 -2.84 6.33 1.24
CA THR A 145 -3.67 5.38 2.01
C THR A 145 -3.14 5.16 3.44
N GLN A 146 -1.82 5.10 3.61
CA GLN A 146 -1.21 4.96 4.93
C GLN A 146 -1.37 6.21 5.79
N LEU A 147 -1.26 7.41 5.22
CA LEU A 147 -1.50 8.67 5.94
C LEU A 147 -2.98 8.82 6.30
N VAL A 148 -3.90 8.47 5.40
CA VAL A 148 -5.33 8.45 5.71
C VAL A 148 -5.63 7.54 6.91
N SER A 149 -5.03 6.36 6.98
CA SER A 149 -5.20 5.45 8.13
C SER A 149 -4.71 6.07 9.44
N THR A 150 -3.57 6.76 9.43
CA THR A 150 -3.08 7.46 10.63
C THR A 150 -3.93 8.68 10.99
N GLN A 151 -4.43 9.42 10.00
CA GLN A 151 -5.35 10.54 10.23
C GLN A 151 -6.64 10.06 10.89
N VAL A 152 -7.24 8.97 10.41
CA VAL A 152 -8.42 8.33 11.03
C VAL A 152 -8.17 8.01 12.51
N ALA A 153 -6.99 7.47 12.83
CA ALA A 153 -6.62 7.14 14.20
C ALA A 153 -6.36 8.38 15.07
N ASP A 154 -5.73 9.41 14.52
CA ASP A 154 -5.47 10.67 15.23
C ASP A 154 -6.76 11.46 15.48
N MET A 155 -7.73 11.40 14.56
CA MET A 155 -9.06 11.97 14.70
C MET A 155 -9.95 11.23 15.71
N GLY A 156 -9.55 10.02 16.14
CA GLY A 156 -10.38 9.19 17.02
C GLY A 156 -11.58 8.52 16.31
N LEU A 157 -11.58 8.52 14.97
CA LEU A 157 -12.63 7.92 14.14
C LEU A 157 -12.42 6.42 13.87
N GLY A 158 -11.30 5.87 14.33
CA GLY A 158 -10.92 4.47 14.17
C GLY A 158 -9.52 4.20 14.67
N GLN A 159 -8.87 3.19 14.10
CA GLN A 159 -7.48 2.81 14.38
C GLN A 159 -6.61 2.90 13.12
N ASP A 160 -5.29 2.96 13.29
CA ASP A 160 -4.38 2.74 12.19
C ASP A 160 -4.39 1.25 11.80
N VAL A 161 -5.08 0.96 10.71
CA VAL A 161 -5.32 -0.42 10.25
C VAL A 161 -4.21 -0.95 9.33
N THR A 162 -3.20 -0.14 9.01
CA THR A 162 -2.10 -0.55 8.12
C THR A 162 -1.14 -1.54 8.78
N ALA A 163 -1.13 -1.60 10.11
CA ALA A 163 -0.37 -2.62 10.85
C ALA A 163 -0.93 -4.06 10.69
N ALA A 164 -2.07 -4.24 10.06
CA ALA A 164 -2.68 -5.56 9.81
C ALA A 164 -1.81 -6.51 8.98
N ILE A 165 -0.84 -5.99 8.24
CA ILE A 165 0.16 -6.81 7.53
C ILE A 165 1.08 -7.59 8.50
N ALA A 166 1.28 -7.12 9.72
CA ALA A 166 2.14 -7.78 10.71
C ALA A 166 1.65 -9.21 11.02
N GLY A 167 2.59 -10.08 11.39
CA GLY A 167 2.36 -11.49 11.67
C GLY A 167 2.99 -12.43 10.65
N THR A 168 2.64 -13.71 10.70
CA THR A 168 3.17 -14.70 9.74
C THR A 168 2.46 -14.58 8.41
N ARG A 169 3.22 -14.42 7.33
CA ARG A 169 2.75 -14.22 5.95
C ARG A 169 3.51 -15.09 4.97
N ARG A 170 2.88 -15.38 3.84
CA ARG A 170 3.47 -16.03 2.69
C ARG A 170 3.25 -15.17 1.45
N PHE A 171 4.24 -15.10 0.58
CA PHE A 171 4.24 -14.21 -0.59
C PHE A 171 4.39 -15.04 -1.87
N GLN A 172 3.43 -14.94 -2.78
CA GLN A 172 3.49 -15.58 -4.09
C GLN A 172 3.88 -14.57 -5.16
N ASN A 173 4.85 -14.93 -6.00
CA ASN A 173 5.21 -14.14 -7.17
C ASN A 173 4.17 -14.29 -8.30
N ARG A 174 3.91 -13.20 -9.04
CA ARG A 174 2.90 -13.19 -10.12
C ARG A 174 3.36 -13.95 -11.36
N SER A 175 4.62 -13.83 -11.73
CA SER A 175 5.19 -14.41 -12.95
C SER A 175 5.38 -15.93 -12.80
N SER A 176 6.13 -16.35 -11.79
CA SER A 176 6.46 -17.77 -11.58
C SER A 176 5.37 -18.58 -10.90
N ARG A 177 4.45 -17.93 -10.17
CA ARG A 177 3.50 -18.54 -9.24
C ARG A 177 4.17 -19.26 -8.05
N HIS A 178 5.47 -19.17 -7.93
CA HIS A 178 6.24 -19.69 -6.80
C HIS A 178 6.07 -18.82 -5.55
N VAL A 179 6.43 -19.39 -4.41
CA VAL A 179 6.37 -18.74 -3.10
C VAL A 179 7.76 -18.32 -2.67
N LEU A 180 7.88 -17.10 -2.18
CA LEU A 180 9.12 -16.55 -1.63
C LEU A 180 9.61 -17.41 -0.46
N GLN A 181 10.85 -17.83 -0.51
CA GLN A 181 11.47 -18.70 0.50
C GLN A 181 12.89 -18.26 0.87
N SER A 182 13.37 -18.76 2.01
CA SER A 182 14.79 -18.75 2.35
C SER A 182 15.27 -20.16 2.60
N VAL A 183 16.29 -20.58 1.87
CA VAL A 183 17.02 -21.81 2.15
C VAL A 183 18.24 -21.44 2.97
N VAL A 184 18.37 -22.01 4.16
CA VAL A 184 19.41 -21.62 5.15
C VAL A 184 20.82 -21.64 4.56
N SER A 185 21.14 -22.64 3.73
CA SER A 185 22.45 -22.80 3.10
C SER A 185 22.71 -21.81 1.94
N ALA A 186 21.67 -21.22 1.35
CA ALA A 186 21.84 -20.39 0.14
C ALA A 186 22.30 -18.96 0.44
N GLY A 187 21.95 -18.40 1.61
CA GLY A 187 22.33 -17.03 1.98
C GLY A 187 21.57 -15.93 1.24
N TYR A 188 20.63 -16.26 0.35
CA TYR A 188 19.79 -15.33 -0.42
C TYR A 188 18.33 -15.76 -0.43
N PRO A 189 17.38 -14.84 -0.62
CA PRO A 189 15.99 -15.21 -0.84
C PRO A 189 15.83 -15.84 -2.23
N SER A 190 14.98 -16.85 -2.32
CA SER A 190 14.64 -17.54 -3.57
C SER A 190 13.14 -17.78 -3.63
N GLU A 191 12.67 -18.48 -4.65
CA GLU A 191 11.28 -18.90 -4.74
C GLU A 191 11.16 -20.34 -5.21
N ALA A 192 10.10 -21.02 -4.77
CA ALA A 192 9.82 -22.41 -5.16
C ALA A 192 8.34 -22.71 -5.12
N ALA A 193 7.97 -23.91 -5.60
CA ALA A 193 6.63 -24.42 -5.44
C ALA A 193 6.19 -24.36 -3.97
N SER A 194 4.90 -24.14 -3.73
CA SER A 194 4.36 -24.02 -2.37
C SER A 194 4.56 -25.31 -1.58
N VAL A 195 5.17 -25.16 -0.43
CA VAL A 195 5.27 -26.21 0.59
C VAL A 195 4.82 -25.64 1.94
N THR A 196 4.48 -26.51 2.88
CA THR A 196 4.25 -26.12 4.26
C THR A 196 5.58 -26.07 5.01
N GLY A 197 5.77 -25.07 5.86
CA GLY A 197 6.94 -24.97 6.73
C GLY A 197 7.62 -23.60 6.74
N GLY A 198 8.46 -23.39 7.73
CA GLY A 198 9.04 -22.10 8.06
C GLY A 198 9.89 -21.44 6.97
N THR A 199 10.42 -22.20 5.99
CA THR A 199 11.23 -21.63 4.90
C THR A 199 10.45 -20.71 3.99
N GLN A 200 9.12 -20.88 3.85
CA GLN A 200 8.22 -20.05 3.06
C GLN A 200 7.31 -19.16 3.91
N GLU A 201 7.49 -19.18 5.21
CA GLU A 201 6.79 -18.34 6.16
C GLU A 201 7.67 -17.15 6.55
N TRP A 202 7.08 -15.98 6.57
CA TRP A 202 7.77 -14.74 6.90
C TRP A 202 7.06 -14.06 8.05
N ARG A 203 7.78 -13.86 9.16
CA ARG A 203 7.31 -12.99 10.23
C ARG A 203 7.49 -11.55 9.78
N VAL A 204 6.38 -10.92 9.47
CA VAL A 204 6.32 -9.53 9.05
C VAL A 204 6.16 -8.66 10.28
N THR A 205 7.01 -7.64 10.43
CA THR A 205 6.78 -6.53 11.35
C THR A 205 6.44 -5.27 10.55
N PHE A 206 5.68 -4.38 11.14
CA PHE A 206 5.30 -3.11 10.53
C PHE A 206 5.68 -1.96 11.46
N ALA A 207 6.36 -0.98 10.92
CA ALA A 207 6.69 0.26 11.62
C ALA A 207 6.66 1.44 10.64
N ASP A 208 5.83 2.40 10.95
CA ASP A 208 5.78 3.72 10.30
C ASP A 208 5.76 3.68 8.75
N GLY A 209 4.99 2.74 8.20
CA GLY A 209 4.79 2.61 6.77
C GLY A 209 5.72 1.62 6.06
N PHE A 210 6.63 1.01 6.79
CA PHE A 210 7.57 0.02 6.27
C PHE A 210 7.39 -1.33 6.96
N ILE A 211 7.72 -2.40 6.24
CA ILE A 211 7.73 -3.76 6.78
C ILE A 211 9.15 -4.32 6.79
N THR A 212 9.41 -5.26 7.68
CA THR A 212 10.56 -6.16 7.61
C THR A 212 10.08 -7.60 7.43
N LEU A 213 10.89 -8.42 6.82
CA LEU A 213 10.57 -9.81 6.45
C LEU A 213 11.60 -10.73 7.08
N ALA A 214 11.28 -11.31 8.26
CA ALA A 214 12.13 -12.30 8.94
C ALA A 214 11.64 -13.70 8.61
N ASN A 215 12.53 -14.56 8.09
CA ASN A 215 12.17 -15.92 7.72
C ASN A 215 11.78 -16.76 8.95
N GLY A 216 10.74 -17.56 8.82
CA GLY A 216 10.21 -18.38 9.92
C GLY A 216 11.11 -19.51 10.36
N ALA A 217 12.01 -20.00 9.48
CA ALA A 217 12.90 -21.11 9.79
C ALA A 217 14.16 -20.69 10.58
N ASP A 218 14.73 -19.52 10.26
CA ASP A 218 16.02 -19.09 10.84
C ASP A 218 16.06 -17.66 11.37
N GLY A 219 14.98 -16.90 11.19
CA GLY A 219 14.85 -15.53 11.68
C GLY A 219 15.66 -14.48 10.90
N ARG A 220 16.42 -14.86 9.86
CA ARG A 220 17.15 -13.90 9.03
C ARG A 220 16.19 -13.06 8.19
N MET A 221 16.58 -11.83 7.92
CA MET A 221 15.80 -10.85 7.17
C MET A 221 16.31 -10.70 5.75
N ILE A 222 15.43 -10.39 4.82
CA ILE A 222 15.81 -9.97 3.47
C ILE A 222 16.43 -8.57 3.56
N LYS A 223 17.66 -8.44 3.08
CA LYS A 223 18.45 -7.21 3.07
C LYS A 223 18.91 -6.86 1.66
N ALA A 224 18.70 -5.62 1.25
CA ALA A 224 19.33 -5.08 0.05
C ALA A 224 20.82 -4.79 0.32
N THR A 225 21.70 -5.22 -0.57
CA THR A 225 23.16 -5.03 -0.39
C THR A 225 23.71 -3.86 -1.19
N ALA A 226 23.06 -3.51 -2.29
CA ALA A 226 23.42 -2.41 -3.16
C ALA A 226 22.19 -1.89 -3.91
N SER A 227 22.30 -0.75 -4.56
CA SER A 227 21.33 -0.24 -5.53
C SER A 227 21.68 -0.69 -6.95
N GLY A 228 20.70 -0.61 -7.85
CA GLY A 228 20.84 -0.91 -9.27
C GLY A 228 20.25 -2.25 -9.68
N ASP A 229 20.16 -2.43 -10.99
CA ASP A 229 19.58 -3.62 -11.58
C ASP A 229 20.47 -4.84 -11.34
N ASN A 230 19.83 -5.96 -11.05
CA ASN A 230 20.47 -7.22 -10.71
C ASN A 230 21.30 -7.19 -9.40
N ALA A 231 21.15 -6.15 -8.56
CA ALA A 231 21.81 -6.11 -7.27
C ALA A 231 21.32 -7.25 -6.35
N ALA A 232 22.20 -7.73 -5.49
CA ALA A 232 21.86 -8.86 -4.63
C ALA A 232 20.91 -8.45 -3.50
N ALA A 233 19.91 -9.31 -3.26
CA ALA A 233 19.21 -9.42 -2.00
C ALA A 233 19.81 -10.59 -1.20
N MET A 234 20.09 -10.38 0.08
CA MET A 234 20.74 -11.37 0.94
C MET A 234 19.91 -11.64 2.18
N MET A 235 20.06 -12.85 2.73
CA MET A 235 19.53 -13.16 4.05
C MET A 235 20.55 -12.76 5.11
N ALA A 236 20.17 -11.87 6.02
CA ALA A 236 21.04 -11.29 7.04
C ALA A 236 20.37 -11.30 8.43
N THR A 237 21.15 -11.26 9.48
CA THR A 237 20.64 -11.00 10.84
C THR A 237 20.01 -9.61 10.90
N ALA A 238 19.02 -9.43 11.80
CA ALA A 238 18.41 -8.14 12.05
C ALA A 238 19.46 -7.12 12.49
N ASP A 239 19.56 -5.99 11.80
CA ASP A 239 20.51 -4.90 12.12
C ASP A 239 19.82 -3.53 12.24
N GLY A 240 18.49 -3.47 12.06
CA GLY A 240 17.70 -2.25 12.16
C GLY A 240 17.89 -1.26 11.00
N SER A 241 18.69 -1.60 9.98
CA SER A 241 18.97 -0.71 8.87
C SER A 241 17.76 -0.56 7.92
N THR A 242 17.70 0.56 7.22
CA THR A 242 16.70 0.81 6.17
C THR A 242 16.85 -0.15 4.99
N ALA A 243 18.00 -0.81 4.84
CA ALA A 243 18.22 -1.85 3.84
C ALA A 243 17.42 -3.14 4.10
N GLN A 244 16.91 -3.34 5.33
CA GLN A 244 16.01 -4.44 5.70
C GLN A 244 14.53 -4.03 5.70
N GLN A 245 14.22 -2.77 5.34
CA GLN A 245 12.88 -2.22 5.37
C GLN A 245 12.31 -2.09 3.95
N TRP A 246 11.04 -2.45 3.82
CA TRP A 246 10.36 -2.54 2.52
C TRP A 246 9.03 -1.80 2.57
N GLU A 247 8.70 -1.13 1.50
CA GLU A 247 7.43 -0.44 1.27
C GLU A 247 6.57 -1.28 0.32
N MET A 248 5.32 -1.53 0.70
CA MET A 248 4.37 -2.20 -0.18
C MET A 248 3.75 -1.19 -1.14
N MET A 249 3.81 -1.46 -2.44
CA MET A 249 3.27 -0.62 -3.50
C MET A 249 2.20 -1.39 -4.27
N PRO A 250 0.90 -1.26 -3.95
CA PRO A 250 -0.16 -2.01 -4.60
C PRO A 250 -0.31 -1.69 -6.08
N THR A 251 -0.65 -2.71 -6.86
CA THR A 251 -0.97 -2.58 -8.30
C THR A 251 -2.45 -2.28 -8.54
N GLY A 252 -3.31 -2.41 -7.52
CA GLY A 252 -4.74 -2.17 -7.59
C GLY A 252 -5.57 -3.39 -8.01
N ASP A 253 -4.96 -4.57 -8.04
CA ASP A 253 -5.62 -5.86 -8.36
C ASP A 253 -5.23 -6.99 -7.39
N GLY A 254 -4.83 -6.62 -6.17
CA GLY A 254 -4.43 -7.55 -5.10
C GLY A 254 -2.96 -7.97 -5.13
N TRP A 255 -2.18 -7.46 -6.09
CA TRP A 255 -0.74 -7.59 -6.13
C TRP A 255 -0.06 -6.33 -5.65
N PHE A 256 1.23 -6.41 -5.30
CA PHE A 256 2.04 -5.27 -4.87
C PHE A 256 3.52 -5.52 -5.16
N LEU A 257 4.29 -4.45 -5.27
CA LEU A 257 5.74 -4.49 -5.29
C LEU A 257 6.25 -4.34 -3.85
N LEU A 258 7.43 -4.91 -3.59
CA LEU A 258 8.20 -4.67 -2.37
C LEU A 258 9.39 -3.79 -2.71
N ARG A 259 9.28 -2.49 -2.42
CA ARG A 259 10.33 -1.49 -2.69
C ARG A 259 11.21 -1.33 -1.46
N ASN A 260 12.51 -1.53 -1.62
CA ASN A 260 13.45 -1.34 -0.53
C ASN A 260 13.58 0.13 -0.12
N ARG A 261 13.58 0.41 1.18
CA ARG A 261 13.64 1.78 1.71
C ARG A 261 14.97 2.47 1.40
N ALA A 262 16.10 1.76 1.50
CA ALA A 262 17.42 2.33 1.30
C ALA A 262 17.77 2.54 -0.17
N THR A 263 17.50 1.54 -1.01
CA THR A 263 17.96 1.52 -2.40
C THR A 263 16.93 2.00 -3.40
N ARG A 264 15.65 2.03 -3.01
CA ARG A 264 14.48 2.32 -3.88
C ARG A 264 14.25 1.29 -4.99
N ASN A 265 15.01 0.19 -5.01
CA ASN A 265 14.80 -0.94 -5.92
C ASN A 265 13.72 -1.87 -5.39
N CYS A 266 13.08 -2.61 -6.30
CA CYS A 266 12.05 -3.60 -6.00
C CYS A 266 12.59 -5.02 -5.96
N LEU A 267 11.99 -5.86 -5.12
CA LEU A 267 12.29 -7.29 -5.04
C LEU A 267 11.75 -7.99 -6.29
N ASP A 268 12.63 -8.71 -7.02
CA ASP A 268 12.42 -9.17 -8.39
C ASP A 268 12.94 -10.61 -8.56
N ASN A 269 12.17 -11.49 -9.20
CA ASN A 269 12.65 -12.82 -9.59
C ASN A 269 13.48 -12.80 -10.89
N ILE A 270 13.75 -11.63 -11.43
CA ILE A 270 14.53 -11.39 -12.65
C ILE A 270 14.08 -12.17 -13.90
N GLY A 271 12.82 -12.64 -13.90
CA GLY A 271 12.26 -13.48 -14.97
C GLY A 271 12.74 -14.92 -14.94
N ASP A 272 13.51 -15.33 -13.93
CA ASP A 272 13.92 -16.74 -13.74
C ASP A 272 12.79 -17.48 -13.03
N LEU A 273 12.18 -18.42 -13.73
CA LEU A 273 11.03 -19.19 -13.27
C LEU A 273 11.44 -20.52 -12.62
N ALA A 274 12.74 -20.83 -12.53
CA ALA A 274 13.23 -22.06 -11.93
C ALA A 274 13.03 -22.05 -10.41
N ALA A 275 12.65 -23.20 -9.86
CA ALA A 275 12.59 -23.38 -8.42
C ALA A 275 14.00 -23.26 -7.81
N GLY A 276 14.14 -22.42 -6.76
CA GLY A 276 15.42 -22.14 -6.12
C GLY A 276 16.20 -20.97 -6.77
N ALA A 277 15.72 -20.41 -7.87
CA ALA A 277 16.31 -19.23 -8.48
C ALA A 277 16.38 -18.06 -7.48
N PRO A 278 17.49 -17.31 -7.43
CA PRO A 278 17.65 -16.19 -6.51
C PRO A 278 16.70 -15.05 -6.86
N VAL A 279 16.05 -14.51 -5.85
CA VAL A 279 15.34 -13.25 -5.94
C VAL A 279 16.35 -12.12 -5.72
N ARG A 280 16.30 -11.08 -6.55
CA ARG A 280 17.27 -9.99 -6.59
C ARG A 280 16.57 -8.64 -6.50
N LEU A 281 17.31 -7.56 -6.77
CA LEU A 281 16.80 -6.20 -6.81
C LEU A 281 16.85 -5.68 -8.24
N TRP A 282 15.81 -4.93 -8.62
CA TRP A 282 15.72 -4.25 -9.91
C TRP A 282 15.02 -2.90 -9.77
N GLY A 283 15.23 -1.99 -10.70
CA GLY A 283 14.42 -0.79 -10.79
C GLY A 283 12.92 -1.13 -10.82
N CYS A 284 12.10 -0.39 -10.08
CA CYS A 284 10.66 -0.68 -9.99
C CYS A 284 9.96 -0.38 -11.33
N GLY A 285 9.72 -1.41 -12.14
CA GLY A 285 9.16 -1.32 -13.49
C GLY A 285 7.72 -1.85 -13.60
N TRP A 286 7.11 -2.26 -12.49
CA TRP A 286 5.74 -2.82 -12.44
C TRP A 286 5.54 -4.10 -13.26
N HIS A 287 6.63 -4.80 -13.60
CA HIS A 287 6.59 -6.08 -14.31
C HIS A 287 6.07 -7.22 -13.42
N PRO A 288 5.42 -8.26 -13.97
CA PRO A 288 4.89 -9.38 -13.17
C PRO A 288 5.92 -10.09 -12.29
N ASN A 289 7.19 -10.09 -12.69
CA ASN A 289 8.30 -10.67 -11.90
C ASN A 289 8.63 -9.89 -10.62
N GLN A 290 8.19 -8.62 -10.50
CA GLN A 290 8.31 -7.79 -9.30
C GLN A 290 7.04 -7.80 -8.42
N GLN A 291 5.98 -8.46 -8.87
CA GLN A 291 4.69 -8.41 -8.22
C GLN A 291 4.47 -9.62 -7.33
N TRP A 292 4.10 -9.33 -6.11
CA TRP A 292 3.86 -10.30 -5.03
C TRP A 292 2.43 -10.16 -4.52
N ARG A 293 1.87 -11.22 -3.98
CA ARG A 293 0.60 -11.18 -3.24
C ARG A 293 0.67 -12.06 -2.00
N LEU A 294 -0.20 -11.75 -1.05
CA LEU A 294 -0.41 -12.59 0.12
C LEU A 294 -1.20 -13.84 -0.25
N ILE A 295 -0.80 -14.98 0.32
CA ILE A 295 -1.49 -16.28 0.18
C ILE A 295 -1.65 -16.96 1.53
N ARG A 296 -2.67 -17.81 1.64
CA ARG A 296 -2.89 -18.70 2.79
C ARG A 296 -2.15 -20.02 2.65
#